data_f534702b172210b8c60080522a19982e
#
_entry.id   f534702b172210b8c60080522a19982e
#
_cell.length_a   1.000
_cell.length_b   1.000
_cell.length_c   1.000
_cell.angle_alpha   90.00
_cell.angle_beta   90.00
_cell.angle_gamma   90.00
#
_symmetry.space_group_name_H-M   'P 1'
#
loop_
_entity.id
_entity.type
_entity.pdbx_description
1 polymer ?
#
loop_
_entity_poly.entity_id
_entity_poly.type
_entity_poly.pdbx_seq_one_letter_code
_entity_poly.pdbx_strand_id
1 'polypeptide(L)'
;MEFQHELIIPNEGFPFKVFLFEGGNGNYVREKHWHTSVEIFAVMEGRLDFFVNKDEYPLKAGEQIIINSNETHSIHAVEKNKTVVLQIPLKQFENYFTAQRYIRFRGQEELVDKKLASLLRKLYHVYFERKIGYEFRTISIFYEIMYILVKDYRVTETREKDIRHSRRLDALSKITTYMLSLIHI
;
A
#
# COMPACT_ATOMS: atom_id res chain seq x y z
N MET A 1 7.13 15.85 16.25
CA MET A 1 6.98 15.31 14.89
C MET A 1 5.52 14.93 14.73
N GLU A 2 4.77 15.67 13.93
CA GLU A 2 3.38 15.33 13.61
C GLU A 2 3.38 14.18 12.60
N PHE A 3 2.78 13.06 12.97
CA PHE A 3 2.47 11.97 12.05
C PHE A 3 1.10 12.25 11.45
N GLN A 4 1.01 12.32 10.13
CA GLN A 4 -0.24 12.60 9.44
C GLN A 4 -0.97 11.28 9.11
N HIS A 5 -2.27 11.20 9.47
CA HIS A 5 -3.14 10.13 8.99
C HIS A 5 -3.63 10.46 7.59
N GLU A 6 -3.46 9.52 6.65
CA GLU A 6 -3.97 9.64 5.29
C GLU A 6 -5.25 8.82 5.11
N LEU A 7 -6.31 9.47 4.62
CA LEU A 7 -7.54 8.80 4.23
C LEU A 7 -7.43 8.29 2.79
N ILE A 8 -7.45 6.98 2.63
CA ILE A 8 -7.38 6.34 1.32
C ILE A 8 -8.80 6.13 0.77
N ILE A 9 -9.09 6.79 -0.36
CA ILE A 9 -10.35 6.64 -1.09
C ILE A 9 -10.08 5.78 -2.32
N PRO A 10 -10.75 4.62 -2.47
CA PRO A 10 -10.63 3.78 -3.65
C PRO A 10 -10.98 4.50 -4.95
N ASN A 11 -10.46 4.02 -6.07
CA ASN A 11 -10.89 4.52 -7.37
C ASN A 11 -12.39 4.19 -7.60
N GLU A 12 -13.10 5.06 -8.30
CA GLU A 12 -14.52 4.88 -8.61
C GLU A 12 -14.77 3.53 -9.30
N GLY A 13 -15.70 2.74 -8.77
CA GLY A 13 -16.03 1.41 -9.27
C GLY A 13 -15.07 0.28 -8.90
N PHE A 14 -14.03 0.55 -8.10
CA PHE A 14 -13.04 -0.45 -7.69
C PHE A 14 -12.91 -0.55 -6.17
N PRO A 15 -12.58 -1.74 -5.62
CA PRO A 15 -12.37 -1.91 -4.17
C PRO A 15 -10.95 -1.52 -3.70
N PHE A 16 -10.17 -0.85 -4.54
CA PHE A 16 -8.78 -0.42 -4.29
C PHE A 16 -8.49 0.91 -4.99
N LYS A 17 -7.35 1.52 -4.67
CA LYS A 17 -6.81 2.66 -5.42
C LYS A 17 -5.51 2.25 -6.10
N VAL A 18 -5.41 2.54 -7.39
CA VAL A 18 -4.17 2.36 -8.18
C VAL A 18 -3.82 3.67 -8.88
N PHE A 19 -2.56 4.05 -8.81
CA PHE A 19 -2.05 5.25 -9.49
C PHE A 19 -0.56 5.11 -9.82
N LEU A 20 -0.08 6.00 -10.69
CA LEU A 20 1.35 6.16 -10.95
C LEU A 20 1.86 7.31 -10.07
N PHE A 21 2.90 7.03 -9.31
CA PHE A 21 3.71 8.03 -8.66
C PHE A 21 4.91 8.37 -9.55
N GLU A 22 5.09 9.64 -9.86
CA GLU A 22 6.22 10.13 -10.63
C GLU A 22 6.97 11.18 -9.80
N GLY A 23 8.15 10.83 -9.33
CA GLY A 23 9.08 11.76 -8.70
C GLY A 23 9.88 12.48 -9.78
N GLY A 24 9.47 13.73 -10.12
CA GLY A 24 10.01 14.45 -11.28
C GLY A 24 11.51 14.73 -11.23
N ASN A 25 11.96 15.56 -10.26
CA ASN A 25 13.32 16.14 -10.28
C ASN A 25 14.23 15.67 -9.14
N GLY A 26 13.92 14.54 -8.49
CA GLY A 26 14.74 14.00 -7.41
C GLY A 26 14.62 14.71 -6.06
N ASN A 27 13.68 15.65 -5.90
CA ASN A 27 13.50 16.43 -4.67
C ASN A 27 12.11 16.26 -4.02
N TYR A 28 11.39 15.21 -4.38
CA TYR A 28 10.09 14.98 -3.78
C TYR A 28 10.24 14.20 -2.47
N VAL A 29 9.67 14.75 -1.41
CA VAL A 29 9.57 14.11 -0.10
C VAL A 29 8.10 13.97 0.27
N ARG A 30 7.64 12.74 0.48
CA ARG A 30 6.38 12.48 1.18
C ARG A 30 6.70 12.29 2.64
N GLU A 31 6.26 13.23 3.46
CA GLU A 31 6.48 13.23 4.90
C GLU A 31 5.90 11.98 5.58
N LYS A 32 6.36 11.72 6.80
CA LYS A 32 5.92 10.57 7.59
C LYS A 32 4.41 10.58 7.79
N HIS A 33 3.77 9.53 7.31
CA HIS A 33 2.33 9.32 7.43
C HIS A 33 2.01 7.85 7.68
N TRP A 34 0.77 7.56 7.93
CA TRP A 34 0.23 6.22 8.10
C TRP A 34 -1.23 6.17 7.66
N HIS A 35 -1.72 4.99 7.31
CA HIS A 35 -3.10 4.74 6.90
C HIS A 35 -3.52 3.31 7.24
N THR A 36 -4.82 3.02 7.18
CA THR A 36 -5.38 1.68 7.48
C THR A 36 -5.37 0.72 6.29
N SER A 37 -4.90 1.14 5.13
CA SER A 37 -4.77 0.29 3.93
C SER A 37 -3.45 -0.48 3.93
N VAL A 38 -3.43 -1.63 3.25
CA VAL A 38 -2.19 -2.25 2.77
C VAL A 38 -1.79 -1.54 1.49
N GLU A 39 -0.52 -1.19 1.35
CA GLU A 39 -0.02 -0.46 0.20
C GLU A 39 1.17 -1.18 -0.42
N ILE A 40 1.22 -1.22 -1.76
CA ILE A 40 2.32 -1.85 -2.48
C ILE A 40 2.88 -0.83 -3.45
N PHE A 41 4.19 -0.60 -3.36
CA PHE A 41 4.95 0.18 -4.32
C PHE A 41 5.78 -0.74 -5.19
N ALA A 42 5.67 -0.59 -6.52
CA ALA A 42 6.52 -1.29 -7.48
C ALA A 42 7.24 -0.27 -8.36
N VAL A 43 8.55 -0.17 -8.21
CA VAL A 43 9.37 0.76 -8.98
C VAL A 43 9.54 0.24 -10.41
N MET A 44 9.10 1.03 -11.37
CA MET A 44 9.16 0.72 -12.79
C MET A 44 10.43 1.26 -13.45
N GLU A 45 10.79 2.49 -13.08
CA GLU A 45 11.94 3.23 -13.58
C GLU A 45 12.55 4.05 -12.44
N GLY A 46 13.87 4.20 -12.44
CA GLY A 46 14.60 5.02 -11.47
C GLY A 46 14.68 4.40 -10.08
N ARG A 47 14.72 5.26 -9.06
CA ARG A 47 14.95 4.87 -7.67
C ARG A 47 14.09 5.69 -6.70
N LEU A 48 13.69 5.05 -5.61
CA LEU A 48 13.02 5.66 -4.45
C LEU A 48 13.66 5.17 -3.15
N ASP A 49 13.87 6.05 -2.20
CA ASP A 49 14.23 5.68 -0.84
C ASP A 49 12.97 5.68 0.04
N PHE A 50 12.64 4.51 0.58
CA PHE A 50 11.56 4.32 1.53
C PHE A 50 12.10 4.27 2.95
N PHE A 51 11.35 4.87 3.86
CA PHE A 51 11.60 4.78 5.29
C PHE A 51 10.34 4.19 5.94
N VAL A 52 10.45 2.99 6.50
CA VAL A 52 9.36 2.31 7.20
C VAL A 52 9.74 2.21 8.68
N ASN A 53 8.96 2.85 9.54
CA ASN A 53 9.27 3.01 10.96
C ASN A 53 10.63 3.70 11.17
N LYS A 54 11.71 2.93 11.38
CA LYS A 54 13.08 3.43 11.59
C LYS A 54 14.08 2.92 10.56
N ASP A 55 13.63 2.01 9.67
CA ASP A 55 14.46 1.32 8.72
C ASP A 55 14.35 1.96 7.34
N GLU A 56 15.46 1.98 6.61
CA GLU A 56 15.55 2.51 5.25
C GLU A 56 15.59 1.39 4.23
N TYR A 57 14.83 1.55 3.15
CA TYR A 57 14.71 0.61 2.04
C TYR A 57 14.89 1.36 0.71
N PRO A 58 16.12 1.43 0.18
CA PRO A 58 16.35 2.00 -1.14
C PRO A 58 15.85 1.02 -2.22
N LEU A 59 14.83 1.43 -2.95
CA LEU A 59 14.24 0.63 -4.03
C LEU A 59 14.67 1.16 -5.39
N LYS A 60 14.99 0.26 -6.30
CA LYS A 60 15.31 0.53 -7.71
C LYS A 60 14.31 -0.17 -8.64
N ALA A 61 14.41 0.15 -9.93
CA ALA A 61 13.57 -0.46 -10.96
C ALA A 61 13.55 -2.00 -10.88
N GLY A 62 12.35 -2.59 -10.86
CA GLY A 62 12.09 -4.02 -10.71
C GLY A 62 11.88 -4.48 -9.26
N GLU A 63 12.04 -3.60 -8.29
CA GLU A 63 11.83 -3.89 -6.87
C GLU A 63 10.47 -3.35 -6.38
N GLN A 64 9.94 -3.97 -5.33
CA GLN A 64 8.70 -3.58 -4.68
C GLN A 64 8.82 -3.66 -3.16
N ILE A 65 7.94 -2.93 -2.49
CA ILE A 65 7.78 -3.00 -1.04
C ILE A 65 6.29 -3.04 -0.69
N ILE A 66 5.95 -3.81 0.35
CA ILE A 66 4.60 -3.83 0.92
C ILE A 66 4.63 -3.10 2.26
N ILE A 67 3.80 -2.08 2.39
CA ILE A 67 3.55 -1.36 3.63
C ILE A 67 2.26 -1.91 4.23
N ASN A 68 2.36 -2.42 5.45
CA ASN A 68 1.19 -2.94 6.14
C ASN A 68 0.31 -1.81 6.69
N SER A 69 -0.96 -2.13 6.94
CA SER A 69 -1.85 -1.24 7.66
C SER A 69 -1.21 -0.71 8.94
N ASN A 70 -1.30 0.59 9.15
CA ASN A 70 -0.76 1.29 10.32
C ASN A 70 0.78 1.28 10.44
N GLU A 71 1.53 0.93 9.41
CA GLU A 71 2.97 1.17 9.38
C GLU A 71 3.26 2.62 8.99
N THR A 72 4.00 3.31 9.85
CA THR A 72 4.45 4.69 9.58
C THR A 72 5.54 4.65 8.52
N HIS A 73 5.36 5.39 7.45
CA HIS A 73 6.33 5.43 6.36
C HIS A 73 6.47 6.81 5.74
N SER A 74 7.58 7.02 5.05
CA SER A 74 7.86 8.20 4.24
C SER A 74 8.64 7.81 2.99
N ILE A 75 8.60 8.69 1.98
CA ILE A 75 9.21 8.44 0.68
C ILE A 75 10.09 9.63 0.33
N HIS A 76 11.28 9.34 -0.15
CA HIS A 76 12.18 10.32 -0.71
C HIS A 76 12.54 9.92 -2.14
N ALA A 77 12.08 10.69 -3.11
CA ALA A 77 12.44 10.50 -4.52
C ALA A 77 13.79 11.20 -4.77
N VAL A 78 14.88 10.45 -4.68
CA VAL A 78 16.26 10.95 -4.85
C VAL A 78 16.59 11.21 -6.31
N GLU A 79 15.85 10.63 -7.24
CA GLU A 79 15.99 10.82 -8.68
C GLU A 79 14.64 10.65 -9.38
N LYS A 80 14.62 10.94 -10.69
CA LYS A 80 13.44 10.69 -11.51
C LYS A 80 13.03 9.22 -11.46
N ASN A 81 11.77 8.97 -11.16
CA ASN A 81 11.24 7.60 -11.07
C ASN A 81 9.80 7.51 -11.59
N LYS A 82 9.39 6.27 -11.88
CA LYS A 82 8.00 5.89 -12.09
C LYS A 82 7.69 4.68 -11.23
N THR A 83 6.70 4.83 -10.37
CA THR A 83 6.33 3.81 -9.40
C THR A 83 4.83 3.58 -9.44
N VAL A 84 4.40 2.33 -9.68
CA VAL A 84 3.01 1.94 -9.52
C VAL A 84 2.71 1.76 -8.06
N VAL A 85 1.63 2.39 -7.60
CA VAL A 85 1.16 2.30 -6.23
C VAL A 85 -0.23 1.66 -6.21
N LEU A 86 -0.40 0.61 -5.42
CA LEU A 86 -1.68 -0.06 -5.17
C LEU A 86 -2.01 0.03 -3.68
N GLN A 87 -3.10 0.73 -3.35
CA GLN A 87 -3.61 0.86 -1.99
C GLN A 87 -4.88 0.00 -1.84
N ILE A 88 -4.86 -0.94 -0.89
CA ILE A 88 -5.91 -1.93 -0.67
C ILE A 88 -6.53 -1.69 0.71
N PRO A 89 -7.79 -1.24 0.79
CA PRO A 89 -8.47 -1.09 2.08
C PRO A 89 -8.44 -2.40 2.88
N LEU A 90 -8.15 -2.30 4.17
CA LEU A 90 -7.98 -3.46 5.05
C LEU A 90 -9.21 -4.39 5.05
N LYS A 91 -10.41 -3.83 4.81
CA LYS A 91 -11.67 -4.58 4.68
C LYS A 91 -11.60 -5.69 3.62
N GLN A 92 -10.80 -5.55 2.56
CA GLN A 92 -10.67 -6.56 1.52
C GLN A 92 -10.04 -7.88 2.04
N PHE A 93 -9.40 -7.83 3.19
CA PHE A 93 -8.76 -8.97 3.84
C PHE A 93 -9.55 -9.53 5.04
N GLU A 94 -10.79 -9.09 5.29
CA GLU A 94 -11.53 -9.41 6.52
C GLU A 94 -11.69 -10.91 6.79
N ASN A 95 -11.84 -11.74 5.75
CA ASN A 95 -11.95 -13.19 5.85
C ASN A 95 -10.64 -13.89 6.23
N TYR A 96 -9.53 -13.17 6.23
CA TYR A 96 -8.19 -13.69 6.51
C TYR A 96 -7.60 -13.12 7.80
N PHE A 97 -8.39 -12.34 8.54
CA PHE A 97 -7.96 -11.82 9.83
C PHE A 97 -7.73 -12.94 10.84
N THR A 98 -6.74 -12.73 11.72
CA THR A 98 -6.60 -13.55 12.93
C THR A 98 -7.80 -13.35 13.86
N ALA A 99 -7.91 -14.20 14.89
CA ALA A 99 -8.92 -14.03 15.95
C ALA A 99 -8.86 -12.64 16.63
N GLN A 100 -7.70 -11.99 16.61
CA GLN A 100 -7.48 -10.62 17.10
C GLN A 100 -7.84 -9.53 16.07
N ARG A 101 -8.44 -9.90 14.93
CA ARG A 101 -8.79 -9.00 13.82
C ARG A 101 -7.58 -8.28 13.22
N TYR A 102 -6.49 -9.01 13.03
CA TYR A 102 -5.22 -8.52 12.53
C TYR A 102 -4.77 -9.34 11.33
N ILE A 103 -4.13 -8.67 10.37
CA ILE A 103 -3.42 -9.31 9.26
C ILE A 103 -2.14 -8.55 9.01
N ARG A 104 -1.07 -9.26 8.67
CA ARG A 104 0.21 -8.71 8.27
C ARG A 104 0.79 -9.50 7.13
N PHE A 105 1.51 -8.81 6.26
CA PHE A 105 2.24 -9.39 5.14
C PHE A 105 3.74 -9.17 5.32
N ARG A 106 4.55 -10.13 4.89
CA ARG A 106 5.99 -9.93 4.70
C ARG A 106 6.15 -8.97 3.52
N GLY A 107 6.86 -7.89 3.69
CA GLY A 107 6.86 -6.88 2.64
C GLY A 107 8.17 -6.13 2.49
N GLN A 108 8.95 -6.10 3.58
CA GLN A 108 10.25 -5.47 3.59
C GLN A 108 11.39 -6.49 3.49
N GLU A 109 11.09 -7.76 3.58
CA GLU A 109 12.05 -8.88 3.58
C GLU A 109 12.31 -9.44 2.18
N GLU A 110 11.40 -9.18 1.24
CA GLU A 110 11.45 -9.68 -0.14
C GLU A 110 11.14 -8.56 -1.13
N LEU A 111 12.16 -7.78 -1.48
CA LEU A 111 12.02 -6.62 -2.37
C LEU A 111 11.95 -7.00 -3.85
N VAL A 112 12.21 -8.25 -4.21
CA VAL A 112 12.20 -8.73 -5.60
C VAL A 112 11.24 -9.90 -5.76
N ASP A 113 10.04 -9.63 -6.29
CA ASP A 113 9.11 -10.64 -6.80
C ASP A 113 8.66 -10.26 -8.20
N LYS A 114 9.24 -10.92 -9.19
CA LYS A 114 8.95 -10.66 -10.62
C LYS A 114 7.48 -10.89 -10.96
N LYS A 115 6.79 -11.82 -10.29
CA LYS A 115 5.38 -12.12 -10.54
C LYS A 115 4.50 -11.00 -10.01
N LEU A 116 4.69 -10.59 -8.76
CA LEU A 116 3.94 -9.50 -8.15
C LEU A 116 4.19 -8.18 -8.89
N ALA A 117 5.43 -7.84 -9.18
CA ALA A 117 5.78 -6.63 -9.94
C ALA A 117 5.15 -6.62 -11.35
N SER A 118 5.13 -7.78 -12.05
CA SER A 118 4.50 -7.91 -13.36
C SER A 118 2.98 -7.71 -13.29
N LEU A 119 2.32 -8.24 -12.26
CA LEU A 119 0.89 -8.08 -12.05
C LEU A 119 0.52 -6.63 -11.72
N LEU A 120 1.31 -5.94 -10.88
CA LEU A 120 1.11 -4.53 -10.56
C LEU A 120 1.24 -3.66 -11.82
N ARG A 121 2.26 -3.91 -12.63
CA ARG A 121 2.44 -3.24 -13.92
C ARG A 121 1.25 -3.46 -14.84
N LYS A 122 0.79 -4.71 -14.97
CA LYS A 122 -0.34 -5.09 -15.79
C LYS A 122 -1.65 -4.46 -15.32
N LEU A 123 -1.88 -4.46 -13.99
CA LEU A 123 -3.03 -3.81 -13.36
C LEU A 123 -3.09 -2.33 -13.74
N TYR A 124 -1.96 -1.63 -13.58
CA TYR A 124 -1.83 -0.23 -13.93
C TYR A 124 -2.16 0.01 -15.41
N HIS A 125 -1.52 -0.69 -16.35
CA HIS A 125 -1.75 -0.50 -17.77
C HIS A 125 -3.20 -0.76 -18.16
N VAL A 126 -3.81 -1.85 -17.71
CA VAL A 126 -5.21 -2.18 -18.03
C VAL A 126 -6.15 -1.11 -17.48
N TYR A 127 -5.91 -0.64 -16.25
CA TYR A 127 -6.72 0.40 -15.61
C TYR A 127 -6.63 1.74 -16.36
N PHE A 128 -5.45 2.13 -16.83
CA PHE A 128 -5.25 3.41 -17.51
C PHE A 128 -5.65 3.41 -18.99
N GLU A 129 -5.45 2.30 -19.70
CA GLU A 129 -5.83 2.20 -21.11
C GLU A 129 -7.33 2.17 -21.34
N ARG A 130 -8.12 1.75 -20.36
CA ARG A 130 -9.61 1.71 -20.36
C ARG A 130 -10.21 1.12 -21.63
N LYS A 131 -9.57 0.08 -22.21
CA LYS A 131 -10.13 -0.67 -23.35
C LYS A 131 -11.41 -1.39 -22.92
N ILE A 132 -12.25 -1.76 -23.89
CA ILE A 132 -13.53 -2.45 -23.61
C ILE A 132 -13.32 -3.64 -22.68
N GLY A 133 -14.09 -3.72 -21.60
CA GLY A 133 -14.00 -4.77 -20.59
C GLY A 133 -12.83 -4.58 -19.59
N TYR A 134 -12.20 -3.41 -19.56
CA TYR A 134 -11.08 -3.13 -18.65
C TYR A 134 -11.46 -3.31 -17.18
N GLU A 135 -12.69 -3.03 -16.80
CA GLU A 135 -13.19 -3.19 -15.43
C GLU A 135 -13.05 -4.64 -14.96
N PHE A 136 -13.54 -5.58 -15.76
CA PHE A 136 -13.44 -7.01 -15.46
C PHE A 136 -11.99 -7.49 -15.44
N ARG A 137 -11.18 -6.99 -16.37
CA ARG A 137 -9.78 -7.38 -16.45
C ARG A 137 -8.97 -6.82 -15.28
N THR A 138 -9.22 -5.57 -14.88
CA THR A 138 -8.61 -4.93 -13.72
C THR A 138 -8.95 -5.69 -12.44
N ILE A 139 -10.21 -6.02 -12.22
CA ILE A 139 -10.68 -6.82 -11.07
C ILE A 139 -10.05 -8.22 -11.07
N SER A 140 -9.97 -8.88 -12.22
CA SER A 140 -9.32 -10.20 -12.34
C SER A 140 -7.86 -10.17 -11.88
N ILE A 141 -7.08 -9.17 -12.34
CA ILE A 141 -5.68 -9.02 -11.95
C ILE A 141 -5.57 -8.66 -10.47
N PHE A 142 -6.44 -7.79 -9.97
CA PHE A 142 -6.47 -7.43 -8.57
C PHE A 142 -6.67 -8.66 -7.66
N TYR A 143 -7.62 -9.55 -7.98
CA TYR A 143 -7.82 -10.76 -7.19
C TYR A 143 -6.66 -11.77 -7.31
N GLU A 144 -5.94 -11.79 -8.43
CA GLU A 144 -4.71 -12.57 -8.55
C GLU A 144 -3.62 -12.02 -7.60
N ILE A 145 -3.48 -10.69 -7.49
CA ILE A 145 -2.59 -10.05 -6.52
C ILE A 145 -3.03 -10.40 -5.09
N MET A 146 -4.32 -10.27 -4.77
CA MET A 146 -4.87 -10.62 -3.46
C MET A 146 -4.57 -12.08 -3.07
N TYR A 147 -4.72 -13.01 -4.02
CA TYR A 147 -4.41 -14.42 -3.81
C TYR A 147 -2.93 -14.62 -3.45
N ILE A 148 -2.01 -13.97 -4.17
CA ILE A 148 -0.57 -14.04 -3.88
C ILE A 148 -0.28 -13.46 -2.50
N LEU A 149 -0.82 -12.30 -2.16
CA LEU A 149 -0.62 -11.69 -0.84
C LEU A 149 -1.04 -12.61 0.30
N VAL A 150 -2.22 -13.19 0.20
CA VAL A 150 -2.76 -14.06 1.25
C VAL A 150 -2.02 -15.40 1.32
N LYS A 151 -1.70 -15.99 0.17
CA LYS A 151 -1.05 -17.30 0.10
C LYS A 151 0.44 -17.25 0.46
N ASP A 152 1.16 -16.30 -0.16
CA ASP A 152 2.62 -16.34 -0.18
C ASP A 152 3.25 -15.33 0.80
N TYR A 153 2.54 -14.22 1.10
CA TYR A 153 3.07 -13.13 1.92
C TYR A 153 2.48 -13.05 3.32
N ARG A 154 1.31 -13.66 3.59
CA ARG A 154 0.67 -13.55 4.90
C ARG A 154 1.54 -14.15 6.00
N VAL A 155 1.75 -13.36 7.07
CA VAL A 155 2.41 -13.81 8.29
C VAL A 155 1.40 -14.46 9.21
N THR A 156 1.61 -15.73 9.56
CA THR A 156 0.73 -16.51 10.45
C THR A 156 1.06 -16.28 11.92
N GLU A 157 2.33 -16.04 12.24
CA GLU A 157 2.79 -15.77 13.60
C GLU A 157 2.98 -14.27 13.82
N THR A 158 2.09 -13.66 14.59
CA THR A 158 2.14 -12.24 14.91
C THR A 158 2.50 -12.02 16.37
N ARG A 159 3.39 -11.06 16.62
CA ARG A 159 3.79 -10.69 17.99
C ARG A 159 2.68 -9.84 18.63
N GLU A 160 2.37 -10.09 19.90
CA GLU A 160 1.36 -9.31 20.63
C GLU A 160 1.60 -7.79 20.62
N LYS A 161 2.88 -7.37 20.60
CA LYS A 161 3.23 -5.95 20.53
C LYS A 161 2.75 -5.29 19.23
N ASP A 162 2.84 -6.02 18.10
CA ASP A 162 2.46 -5.51 16.79
C ASP A 162 0.93 -5.37 16.72
N ILE A 163 0.20 -6.34 17.27
CA ILE A 163 -1.26 -6.30 17.40
C ILE A 163 -1.71 -5.11 18.27
N ARG A 164 -1.07 -4.90 19.42
CA ARG A 164 -1.40 -3.77 20.31
C ARG A 164 -1.12 -2.42 19.65
N HIS A 165 0.00 -2.31 18.93
CA HIS A 165 0.34 -1.09 18.20
C HIS A 165 -0.69 -0.78 17.12
N SER A 166 -1.03 -1.76 16.28
CA SER A 166 -2.05 -1.61 15.23
C SER A 166 -3.41 -1.18 15.80
N ARG A 167 -3.87 -1.82 16.88
CA ARG A 167 -5.14 -1.45 17.53
C ARG A 167 -5.18 0.00 18.03
N ARG A 168 -4.06 0.51 18.54
CA ARG A 168 -3.98 1.92 18.98
C ARG A 168 -4.14 2.87 17.78
N LEU A 169 -3.48 2.58 16.68
CA LEU A 169 -3.58 3.40 15.47
C LEU A 169 -4.97 3.27 14.81
N ASP A 170 -5.59 2.09 14.81
CA ASP A 170 -6.98 1.91 14.36
C ASP A 170 -7.97 2.77 15.17
N ALA A 171 -7.78 2.85 16.49
CA ALA A 171 -8.60 3.70 17.35
C ALA A 171 -8.40 5.19 17.02
N LEU A 172 -7.14 5.61 16.81
CA LEU A 172 -6.82 6.99 16.40
C LEU A 172 -7.41 7.32 15.03
N SER A 173 -7.30 6.41 14.06
CA SER A 173 -7.88 6.58 12.73
C SER A 173 -9.39 6.82 12.78
N LYS A 174 -10.12 6.02 13.57
CA LYS A 174 -11.56 6.18 13.75
C LYS A 174 -11.92 7.55 14.32
N ILE A 175 -11.18 8.01 15.34
CA ILE A 175 -11.38 9.32 15.95
C ILE A 175 -11.12 10.43 14.92
N THR A 176 -10.01 10.36 14.18
CA THR A 176 -9.66 11.34 13.15
C THR A 176 -10.70 11.40 12.04
N THR A 177 -11.14 10.23 11.53
CA THR A 177 -12.19 10.15 10.50
C THR A 177 -13.51 10.74 11.00
N TYR A 178 -13.90 10.44 12.25
CA TYR A 178 -15.09 11.01 12.86
C TYR A 178 -15.00 12.54 12.98
N MET A 179 -13.87 13.06 13.47
CA MET A 179 -13.64 14.50 13.56
C MET A 179 -13.71 15.20 12.20
N LEU A 180 -13.09 14.62 11.17
CA LEU A 180 -13.13 15.16 9.80
C LEU A 180 -14.57 15.15 9.24
N SER A 181 -15.38 14.15 9.55
CA SER A 181 -16.78 14.09 9.12
C SER A 181 -17.64 15.20 9.74
N LEU A 182 -17.27 15.71 10.91
CA LEU A 182 -17.97 16.82 11.58
C LEU A 182 -17.60 18.21 11.02
N ILE A 183 -16.43 18.32 10.39
CA ILE A 183 -15.92 19.60 9.84
C ILE A 183 -16.49 19.85 8.43
N HIS A 184 -16.95 18.81 7.74
CA HIS A 184 -17.49 18.86 6.39
C HIS A 184 -19.04 18.90 6.33
N ILE A 185 -19.72 19.29 7.42
CA ILE A 185 -21.17 19.58 7.46
C ILE A 185 -21.43 21.04 7.15
#